data_249de40048c2d7198b4b996bb767e734
#
_entry.id   249de40048c2d7198b4b996bb767e734
#
_cell.length_a   1.000
_cell.length_b   1.000
_cell.length_c   1.000
_cell.angle_alpha   90.00
_cell.angle_beta   90.00
_cell.angle_gamma   90.00
#
_symmetry.space_group_name_H-M   'P 1'
#
loop_
_entity.id
_entity.type
_entity.pdbx_description
1 polymer ?
#
loop_
_entity_poly.entity_id
_entity_poly.type
_entity_poly.pdbx_seq_one_letter_code
_entity_poly.pdbx_strand_id
1 'polypeptide(L)'
;HYYCELAEKSIHESNLHKAREQIALAYSADSQCVRAGMIEGKLDLLEKNDAGAIRAFERVARHDPEYLPEILPQLMECYERREELMRARGFLQEVIEQYSGVTPLLALTELIERDDGAEAAQSFLAKQLIQSPSVRGEAVLLEKVISIPVLDPNETLKTLKQITDQLLVRSANYRCVNCGFGARSHHWQCTSCKQWGSVKPLLNLIGS
;
A
#
# COMPACT_ATOMS: atom_id res chain seq x y z
N HIS A 1 16.04 16.60 2.80
CA HIS A 1 14.71 17.13 3.26
C HIS A 1 14.53 18.64 3.06
N TYR A 2 15.54 19.47 3.35
CA TYR A 2 15.44 20.93 3.22
C TYR A 2 14.98 21.38 1.82
N TYR A 3 15.62 20.87 0.76
CA TYR A 3 15.24 21.20 -0.63
C TYR A 3 13.85 20.70 -1.00
N CYS A 4 13.37 19.61 -0.40
CA CYS A 4 12.01 19.12 -0.59
C CYS A 4 10.97 20.09 -0.01
N GLU A 5 11.21 20.66 1.20
CA GLU A 5 10.35 21.70 1.78
C GLU A 5 10.30 22.96 0.89
N LEU A 6 11.44 23.37 0.35
CA LEU A 6 11.48 24.51 -0.56
C LEU A 6 10.74 24.23 -1.87
N ALA A 7 10.84 23.01 -2.40
CA ALA A 7 10.12 22.61 -3.61
C ALA A 7 8.60 22.62 -3.39
N GLU A 8 8.11 22.07 -2.29
CA GLU A 8 6.68 22.11 -1.92
C GLU A 8 6.18 23.53 -1.75
N LYS A 9 6.96 24.40 -1.07
CA LYS A 9 6.64 25.83 -0.96
C LYS A 9 6.54 26.49 -2.33
N SER A 10 7.51 26.23 -3.23
CA SER A 10 7.50 26.82 -4.57
C SER A 10 6.31 26.34 -5.42
N ILE A 11 5.85 25.09 -5.23
CA ILE A 11 4.62 24.57 -5.83
C ILE A 11 3.41 25.37 -5.31
N HIS A 12 3.30 25.58 -3.99
CA HIS A 12 2.22 26.38 -3.42
C HIS A 12 2.21 27.83 -3.93
N GLU A 13 3.38 28.40 -4.20
CA GLU A 13 3.54 29.72 -4.79
C GLU A 13 3.34 29.72 -6.32
N SER A 14 2.96 28.58 -6.92
CA SER A 14 2.81 28.37 -8.37
C SER A 14 4.08 28.63 -9.18
N ASN A 15 5.25 28.57 -8.53
CA ASN A 15 6.55 28.73 -9.19
C ASN A 15 7.14 27.35 -9.53
N LEU A 16 6.59 26.72 -10.58
CA LEU A 16 6.94 25.35 -10.96
C LEU A 16 8.40 25.21 -11.42
N HIS A 17 8.95 26.24 -12.08
CA HIS A 17 10.36 26.25 -12.50
C HIS A 17 11.30 26.15 -11.29
N LYS A 18 11.08 27.03 -10.29
CA LYS A 18 11.86 26.99 -9.06
C LYS A 18 11.71 25.71 -8.29
N ALA A 19 10.51 25.10 -8.29
CA ALA A 19 10.29 23.79 -7.70
C ALA A 19 11.16 22.71 -8.37
N ARG A 20 11.28 22.68 -9.70
CA ARG A 20 12.17 21.75 -10.41
C ARG A 20 13.63 21.92 -10.05
N GLU A 21 14.12 23.17 -9.95
CA GLU A 21 15.51 23.44 -9.51
C GLU A 21 15.76 22.86 -8.11
N GLN A 22 14.82 23.03 -7.19
CA GLN A 22 14.93 22.54 -5.83
C GLN A 22 14.87 21.01 -5.75
N ILE A 23 14.06 20.36 -6.58
CA ILE A 23 14.03 18.89 -6.73
C ILE A 23 15.40 18.41 -7.23
N ALA A 24 16.00 19.06 -8.23
CA ALA A 24 17.31 18.72 -8.73
C ALA A 24 18.40 18.84 -7.65
N LEU A 25 18.33 19.88 -6.81
CA LEU A 25 19.22 20.03 -5.65
C LEU A 25 18.98 18.94 -4.59
N ALA A 26 17.74 18.52 -4.37
CA ALA A 26 17.45 17.40 -3.48
C ALA A 26 18.10 16.10 -3.97
N TYR A 27 18.02 15.79 -5.27
CA TYR A 27 18.68 14.63 -5.87
C TYR A 27 20.22 14.74 -5.91
N SER A 28 20.76 15.96 -6.03
CA SER A 28 22.21 16.16 -5.92
C SER A 28 22.75 15.84 -4.51
N ALA A 29 21.91 16.07 -3.48
CA ALA A 29 22.27 15.74 -2.10
C ALA A 29 22.02 14.27 -1.76
N ASP A 30 20.98 13.68 -2.36
CA ASP A 30 20.58 12.28 -2.17
C ASP A 30 19.86 11.80 -3.44
N SER A 31 20.59 11.05 -4.28
CA SER A 31 20.09 10.56 -5.58
C SER A 31 18.89 9.62 -5.46
N GLN A 32 18.67 9.08 -4.26
CA GLN A 32 17.61 8.13 -3.95
C GLN A 32 16.50 8.75 -3.09
N CYS A 33 16.46 10.07 -2.98
CA CYS A 33 15.48 10.77 -2.16
C CYS A 33 14.04 10.49 -2.60
N VAL A 34 13.37 9.59 -1.90
CA VAL A 34 11.97 9.18 -2.14
C VAL A 34 11.04 10.38 -2.13
N ARG A 35 11.19 11.29 -1.14
CA ARG A 35 10.37 12.50 -1.03
C ARG A 35 10.51 13.39 -2.27
N ALA A 36 11.73 13.55 -2.79
CA ALA A 36 11.96 14.32 -4.01
C ALA A 36 11.22 13.67 -5.21
N GLY A 37 11.23 12.34 -5.31
CA GLY A 37 10.51 11.60 -6.34
C GLY A 37 8.99 11.77 -6.25
N MET A 38 8.44 11.77 -5.05
CA MET A 38 7.01 12.03 -4.85
C MET A 38 6.61 13.45 -5.24
N ILE A 39 7.45 14.44 -4.90
CA ILE A 39 7.23 15.84 -5.26
C ILE A 39 7.37 16.04 -6.77
N GLU A 40 8.36 15.39 -7.40
CA GLU A 40 8.55 15.42 -8.86
C GLU A 40 7.32 14.86 -9.58
N GLY A 41 6.80 13.70 -9.15
CA GLY A 41 5.59 13.13 -9.73
C GLY A 41 4.38 14.07 -9.59
N LYS A 42 4.19 14.70 -8.43
CA LYS A 42 3.13 15.70 -8.23
C LYS A 42 3.32 16.94 -9.11
N LEU A 43 4.55 17.41 -9.28
CA LEU A 43 4.87 18.53 -10.14
C LEU A 43 4.57 18.21 -11.61
N ASP A 44 4.96 17.01 -12.07
CA ASP A 44 4.65 16.55 -13.41
C ASP A 44 3.13 16.46 -13.66
N LEU A 45 2.33 16.06 -12.66
CA LEU A 45 0.87 16.07 -12.74
C LEU A 45 0.31 17.49 -12.92
N LEU A 46 0.84 18.47 -12.18
CA LEU A 46 0.44 19.88 -12.31
C LEU A 46 0.75 20.42 -13.70
N GLU A 47 1.85 19.96 -14.31
CA GLU A 47 2.26 20.32 -15.67
C GLU A 47 1.58 19.46 -16.76
N LYS A 48 0.65 18.56 -16.38
CA LYS A 48 -0.03 17.61 -17.28
C LYS A 48 0.94 16.68 -18.03
N ASN A 49 2.07 16.38 -17.42
CA ASN A 49 3.08 15.46 -17.90
C ASN A 49 2.92 14.07 -17.27
N ASP A 50 1.84 13.36 -17.64
CA ASP A 50 1.55 12.03 -17.09
C ASP A 50 2.71 11.04 -17.30
N ALA A 51 3.43 11.12 -18.41
CA ALA A 51 4.59 10.27 -18.68
C ALA A 51 5.75 10.53 -17.71
N GLY A 52 5.97 11.79 -17.31
CA GLY A 52 6.93 12.18 -16.29
C GLY A 52 6.51 11.66 -14.92
N ALA A 53 5.25 11.89 -14.54
CA ALA A 53 4.68 11.45 -13.28
C ALA A 53 4.80 9.92 -13.12
N ILE A 54 4.46 9.12 -14.15
CA ILE A 54 4.63 7.66 -14.13
C ILE A 54 6.07 7.29 -13.82
N ARG A 55 7.05 7.86 -14.54
CA ARG A 55 8.47 7.54 -14.29
C ARG A 55 8.93 7.88 -12.88
N ALA A 56 8.49 9.03 -12.36
CA ALA A 56 8.83 9.46 -11.00
C ALA A 56 8.23 8.52 -9.95
N PHE A 57 6.95 8.18 -10.05
CA PHE A 57 6.27 7.28 -9.12
C PHE A 57 6.75 5.84 -9.20
N GLU A 58 6.96 5.28 -10.40
CA GLU A 58 7.57 3.94 -10.55
C GLU A 58 8.95 3.88 -9.91
N ARG A 59 9.77 4.94 -10.05
CA ARG A 59 11.08 5.02 -9.41
C ARG A 59 10.96 5.02 -7.89
N VAL A 60 10.03 5.78 -7.33
CA VAL A 60 9.72 5.78 -5.89
C VAL A 60 9.34 4.38 -5.42
N ALA A 61 8.41 3.73 -6.11
CA ALA A 61 7.93 2.40 -5.76
C ALA A 61 9.03 1.32 -5.79
N ARG A 62 9.94 1.38 -6.77
CA ARG A 62 11.09 0.44 -6.85
C ARG A 62 12.14 0.71 -5.77
N HIS A 63 12.20 1.94 -5.29
CA HIS A 63 13.20 2.37 -4.31
C HIS A 63 12.75 2.09 -2.89
N ASP A 64 11.51 2.46 -2.59
CA ASP A 64 10.87 2.25 -1.30
C ASP A 64 9.38 1.95 -1.49
N PRO A 65 9.03 0.65 -1.61
CA PRO A 65 7.65 0.24 -1.85
C PRO A 65 6.70 0.56 -0.69
N GLU A 66 7.19 0.94 0.49
CA GLU A 66 6.33 1.34 1.61
C GLU A 66 5.54 2.62 1.31
N TYR A 67 6.00 3.45 0.35
CA TYR A 67 5.28 4.64 -0.11
C TYR A 67 4.24 4.37 -1.22
N LEU A 68 4.08 3.13 -1.65
CA LEU A 68 3.06 2.76 -2.66
C LEU A 68 1.65 3.24 -2.32
N PRO A 69 1.15 3.11 -1.07
CA PRO A 69 -0.20 3.59 -0.75
C PRO A 69 -0.42 5.08 -1.03
N GLU A 70 0.64 5.89 -0.95
CA GLU A 70 0.58 7.33 -1.15
C GLU A 70 0.62 7.74 -2.63
N ILE A 71 1.30 6.96 -3.47
CA ILE A 71 1.52 7.31 -4.88
C ILE A 71 0.63 6.53 -5.84
N LEU A 72 0.16 5.35 -5.46
CA LEU A 72 -0.52 4.43 -6.36
C LEU A 72 -1.82 4.99 -6.95
N PRO A 73 -2.68 5.71 -6.21
CA PRO A 73 -3.88 6.30 -6.80
C PRO A 73 -3.55 7.24 -7.96
N GLN A 74 -2.60 8.14 -7.78
CA GLN A 74 -2.17 9.10 -8.81
C GLN A 74 -1.47 8.41 -9.98
N LEU A 75 -0.66 7.38 -9.69
CA LEU A 75 0.01 6.58 -10.71
C LEU A 75 -1.01 5.84 -11.60
N MET A 76 -2.03 5.24 -11.00
CA MET A 76 -3.09 4.55 -11.74
C MET A 76 -3.89 5.51 -12.62
N GLU A 77 -4.23 6.70 -12.13
CA GLU A 77 -4.87 7.75 -12.93
C GLU A 77 -4.02 8.15 -14.15
N CYS A 78 -2.68 8.25 -14.00
CA CYS A 78 -1.79 8.54 -15.11
C CYS A 78 -1.82 7.43 -16.17
N TYR A 79 -1.76 6.17 -15.73
CA TYR A 79 -1.86 5.03 -16.65
C TYR A 79 -3.19 5.01 -17.41
N GLU A 80 -4.30 5.34 -16.72
CA GLU A 80 -5.63 5.43 -17.35
C GLU A 80 -5.71 6.54 -18.39
N ARG A 81 -5.27 7.76 -18.05
CA ARG A 81 -5.26 8.88 -18.99
C ARG A 81 -4.39 8.62 -20.22
N ARG A 82 -3.37 7.79 -20.08
CA ARG A 82 -2.47 7.40 -21.17
C ARG A 82 -2.86 6.12 -21.90
N GLU A 83 -3.95 5.48 -21.47
CA GLU A 83 -4.39 4.17 -22.00
C GLU A 83 -3.29 3.07 -21.88
N GLU A 84 -2.42 3.17 -20.88
CA GLU A 84 -1.26 2.26 -20.64
C GLU A 84 -1.56 1.20 -19.55
N LEU A 85 -2.79 0.69 -19.46
CA LEU A 85 -3.20 -0.22 -18.39
C LEU A 85 -2.50 -1.58 -18.41
N MET A 86 -2.10 -2.06 -19.58
CA MET A 86 -1.27 -3.27 -19.68
C MET A 86 0.09 -3.07 -19.04
N ARG A 87 0.66 -1.88 -19.13
CA ARG A 87 1.90 -1.51 -18.44
C ARG A 87 1.66 -1.43 -16.94
N ALA A 88 0.55 -0.83 -16.50
CA ALA A 88 0.16 -0.80 -15.08
C ALA A 88 0.04 -2.20 -14.49
N ARG A 89 -0.59 -3.13 -15.22
CA ARG A 89 -0.73 -4.53 -14.82
C ARG A 89 0.63 -5.21 -14.62
N GLY A 90 1.55 -5.05 -15.56
CA GLY A 90 2.90 -5.59 -15.45
C GLY A 90 3.69 -4.99 -14.27
N PHE A 91 3.61 -3.68 -14.07
CA PHE A 91 4.23 -3.00 -12.93
C PHE A 91 3.68 -3.50 -11.59
N LEU A 92 2.35 -3.64 -11.45
CA LEU A 92 1.74 -4.13 -10.22
C LEU A 92 2.12 -5.59 -9.92
N GLN A 93 2.24 -6.44 -10.95
CA GLN A 93 2.72 -7.82 -10.79
C GLN A 93 4.16 -7.86 -10.25
N GLU A 94 5.07 -7.06 -10.82
CA GLU A 94 6.45 -6.93 -10.33
C GLU A 94 6.50 -6.48 -8.86
N VAL A 95 5.69 -5.48 -8.51
CA VAL A 95 5.69 -4.90 -7.16
C VAL A 95 5.15 -5.88 -6.11
N ILE A 96 4.11 -6.65 -6.41
CA ILE A 96 3.51 -7.62 -5.48
C ILE A 96 4.51 -8.72 -5.08
N GLU A 97 5.45 -9.08 -5.96
CA GLU A 97 6.49 -10.05 -5.65
C GLU A 97 7.49 -9.55 -4.59
N GLN A 98 7.68 -8.23 -4.51
CA GLN A 98 8.68 -7.59 -3.64
C GLN A 98 8.06 -6.95 -2.39
N TYR A 99 6.78 -6.61 -2.43
CA TYR A 99 6.08 -5.87 -1.39
C TYR A 99 4.82 -6.59 -0.91
N SER A 100 4.78 -6.92 0.37
CA SER A 100 3.68 -7.67 0.99
C SER A 100 2.45 -6.83 1.37
N GLY A 101 2.44 -5.52 1.07
CA GLY A 101 1.29 -4.64 1.34
C GLY A 101 0.10 -4.93 0.42
N VAL A 102 -1.11 -4.74 0.95
CA VAL A 102 -2.35 -5.08 0.23
C VAL A 102 -2.71 -4.10 -0.88
N THR A 103 -2.20 -2.86 -0.86
CA THR A 103 -2.61 -1.79 -1.79
C THR A 103 -2.37 -2.15 -3.27
N PRO A 104 -1.17 -2.60 -3.71
CA PRO A 104 -0.97 -2.99 -5.10
C PRO A 104 -1.75 -4.25 -5.49
N LEU A 105 -1.99 -5.15 -4.53
CA LEU A 105 -2.82 -6.33 -4.75
C LEU A 105 -4.26 -5.96 -5.10
N LEU A 106 -4.85 -5.01 -4.37
CA LEU A 106 -6.20 -4.54 -4.65
C LEU A 106 -6.29 -3.83 -6.00
N ALA A 107 -5.33 -2.96 -6.32
CA ALA A 107 -5.28 -2.30 -7.62
C ALA A 107 -5.15 -3.31 -8.78
N LEU A 108 -4.33 -4.34 -8.64
CA LEU A 108 -4.23 -5.40 -9.64
C LEU A 108 -5.53 -6.21 -9.76
N THR A 109 -6.21 -6.45 -8.63
CA THR A 109 -7.52 -7.14 -8.62
C THR A 109 -8.56 -6.36 -9.42
N GLU A 110 -8.58 -5.02 -9.31
CA GLU A 110 -9.48 -4.16 -10.09
C GLU A 110 -9.18 -4.23 -11.60
N LEU A 111 -7.91 -4.25 -11.99
CA LEU A 111 -7.53 -4.42 -13.40
C LEU A 111 -7.94 -5.80 -13.93
N ILE A 112 -7.72 -6.86 -13.15
CA ILE A 112 -8.15 -8.23 -13.52
C ILE A 112 -9.68 -8.29 -13.67
N GLU A 113 -10.44 -7.67 -12.75
CA GLU A 113 -11.89 -7.65 -12.85
C GLU A 113 -12.39 -6.98 -14.12
N ARG A 114 -11.74 -5.89 -14.52
CA ARG A 114 -12.07 -5.13 -15.73
C ARG A 114 -11.74 -5.91 -17.02
N ASP A 115 -10.60 -6.59 -17.04
CA ASP A 115 -10.10 -7.26 -18.25
C ASP A 115 -10.58 -8.70 -18.36
N ASP A 116 -10.59 -9.45 -17.23
CA ASP A 116 -10.80 -10.89 -17.19
C ASP A 116 -12.12 -11.29 -16.46
N GLY A 117 -12.82 -10.30 -15.85
CA GLY A 117 -14.11 -10.48 -15.20
C GLY A 117 -14.04 -10.80 -13.71
N ALA A 118 -15.22 -10.80 -13.06
CA ALA A 118 -15.36 -10.89 -11.61
C ALA A 118 -14.84 -12.22 -11.04
N GLU A 119 -15.04 -13.33 -11.75
CA GLU A 119 -14.58 -14.67 -11.31
C GLU A 119 -13.06 -14.74 -11.22
N ALA A 120 -12.35 -14.23 -12.23
CA ALA A 120 -10.89 -14.18 -12.25
C ALA A 120 -10.36 -13.30 -11.13
N ALA A 121 -10.97 -12.15 -10.91
CA ALA A 121 -10.60 -11.20 -9.84
C ALA A 121 -10.80 -11.79 -8.44
N GLN A 122 -11.95 -12.40 -8.18
CA GLN A 122 -12.24 -13.03 -6.89
C GLN A 122 -11.30 -14.21 -6.61
N SER A 123 -11.06 -15.07 -7.61
CA SER A 123 -10.15 -16.21 -7.51
C SER A 123 -8.71 -15.76 -7.26
N PHE A 124 -8.25 -14.73 -7.98
CA PHE A 124 -6.93 -14.14 -7.79
C PHE A 124 -6.77 -13.59 -6.38
N LEU A 125 -7.70 -12.72 -5.94
CA LEU A 125 -7.65 -12.08 -4.62
C LEU A 125 -7.70 -13.13 -3.49
N ALA A 126 -8.59 -14.11 -3.57
CA ALA A 126 -8.70 -15.20 -2.61
C ALA A 126 -7.37 -15.96 -2.46
N LYS A 127 -6.74 -16.35 -3.58
CA LYS A 127 -5.46 -17.06 -3.60
C LYS A 127 -4.33 -16.24 -2.95
N GLN A 128 -4.26 -14.96 -3.25
CA GLN A 128 -3.24 -14.07 -2.68
C GLN A 128 -3.44 -13.85 -1.18
N LEU A 129 -4.68 -13.70 -0.72
CA LEU A 129 -4.99 -13.52 0.69
C LEU A 129 -4.73 -14.76 1.55
N ILE A 130 -4.77 -15.97 0.99
CA ILE A 130 -4.32 -17.19 1.68
C ILE A 130 -2.81 -17.13 1.97
N GLN A 131 -2.02 -16.55 1.08
CA GLN A 131 -0.57 -16.41 1.25
C GLN A 131 -0.21 -15.22 2.14
N SER A 132 -0.85 -14.07 1.89
CA SER A 132 -0.61 -12.81 2.59
C SER A 132 -1.92 -12.23 3.12
N PRO A 133 -2.42 -12.72 4.28
CA PRO A 133 -3.70 -12.29 4.85
C PRO A 133 -3.71 -10.81 5.22
N SER A 134 -4.82 -10.15 4.91
CA SER A 134 -5.05 -8.73 5.21
C SER A 134 -6.52 -8.49 5.51
N VAL A 135 -6.84 -7.81 6.61
CA VAL A 135 -8.22 -7.43 6.96
C VAL A 135 -8.86 -6.60 5.85
N ARG A 136 -8.13 -5.64 5.29
CA ARG A 136 -8.63 -4.81 4.17
C ARG A 136 -8.87 -5.65 2.91
N GLY A 137 -7.97 -6.58 2.61
CA GLY A 137 -8.13 -7.50 1.48
C GLY A 137 -9.33 -8.43 1.66
N GLU A 138 -9.52 -8.98 2.86
CA GLU A 138 -10.67 -9.82 3.20
C GLU A 138 -12.00 -9.05 3.03
N ALA A 139 -12.07 -7.80 3.50
CA ALA A 139 -13.24 -6.95 3.34
C ALA A 139 -13.58 -6.72 1.86
N VAL A 140 -12.58 -6.43 1.02
CA VAL A 140 -12.79 -6.25 -0.42
C VAL A 140 -13.22 -7.55 -1.10
N LEU A 141 -12.64 -8.69 -0.72
CA LEU A 141 -13.08 -10.00 -1.25
C LEU A 141 -14.54 -10.28 -0.90
N LEU A 142 -14.94 -10.03 0.36
CA LEU A 142 -16.33 -10.14 0.80
C LEU A 142 -17.28 -9.25 -0.01
N GLU A 143 -16.91 -7.99 -0.19
CA GLU A 143 -17.71 -7.03 -0.97
C GLU A 143 -17.91 -7.51 -2.40
N LYS A 144 -16.85 -7.98 -3.06
CA LYS A 144 -16.92 -8.52 -4.43
C LYS A 144 -17.79 -9.77 -4.53
N VAL A 145 -17.68 -10.69 -3.57
CA VAL A 145 -18.50 -11.92 -3.56
C VAL A 145 -19.96 -11.63 -3.27
N ILE A 146 -20.27 -10.67 -2.40
CA ILE A 146 -21.66 -10.24 -2.11
C ILE A 146 -22.26 -9.56 -3.34
N SER A 147 -21.49 -8.71 -4.03
CA SER A 147 -21.97 -7.97 -5.20
C SER A 147 -22.22 -8.88 -6.42
N ILE A 148 -21.30 -9.80 -6.69
CA ILE A 148 -21.39 -10.75 -7.80
C ILE A 148 -20.92 -12.13 -7.31
N PRO A 149 -21.84 -13.00 -6.85
CA PRO A 149 -21.49 -14.31 -6.31
C PRO A 149 -21.22 -15.31 -7.44
N VAL A 150 -19.97 -15.35 -7.92
CA VAL A 150 -19.53 -16.30 -8.98
C VAL A 150 -18.81 -17.52 -8.41
N LEU A 151 -18.22 -17.40 -7.21
CA LEU A 151 -17.57 -18.53 -6.52
C LEU A 151 -18.60 -19.37 -5.73
N ASP A 152 -18.31 -20.65 -5.55
CA ASP A 152 -19.12 -21.50 -4.66
C ASP A 152 -19.16 -20.90 -3.25
N PRO A 153 -20.35 -20.71 -2.66
CA PRO A 153 -20.49 -20.06 -1.35
C PRO A 153 -19.77 -20.82 -0.23
N ASN A 154 -19.75 -22.17 -0.26
CA ASN A 154 -19.09 -22.95 0.77
C ASN A 154 -17.56 -22.85 0.66
N GLU A 155 -17.01 -22.89 -0.55
CA GLU A 155 -15.57 -22.69 -0.77
C GLU A 155 -15.14 -21.26 -0.40
N THR A 156 -15.97 -20.27 -0.71
CA THR A 156 -15.74 -18.90 -0.29
C THR A 156 -15.69 -18.76 1.23
N LEU A 157 -16.66 -19.33 1.96
CA LEU A 157 -16.68 -19.32 3.43
C LEU A 157 -15.47 -20.03 4.04
N LYS A 158 -15.03 -21.16 3.46
CA LYS A 158 -13.80 -21.84 3.92
C LYS A 158 -12.57 -20.97 3.73
N THR A 159 -12.46 -20.32 2.57
CA THR A 159 -11.36 -19.40 2.26
C THR A 159 -11.33 -18.22 3.24
N LEU A 160 -12.47 -17.57 3.46
CA LEU A 160 -12.59 -16.47 4.41
C LEU A 160 -12.23 -16.90 5.84
N LYS A 161 -12.74 -18.06 6.28
CA LYS A 161 -12.37 -18.61 7.57
C LYS A 161 -10.87 -18.86 7.69
N GLN A 162 -10.23 -19.41 6.67
CA GLN A 162 -8.79 -19.65 6.66
C GLN A 162 -7.99 -18.33 6.77
N ILE A 163 -8.40 -17.28 6.05
CA ILE A 163 -7.79 -15.95 6.11
C ILE A 163 -7.94 -15.38 7.52
N THR A 164 -9.15 -15.41 8.06
CA THR A 164 -9.46 -14.92 9.43
C THR A 164 -8.63 -15.65 10.48
N ASP A 165 -8.54 -16.98 10.42
CA ASP A 165 -7.73 -17.80 11.35
C ASP A 165 -6.25 -17.39 11.31
N GLN A 166 -5.71 -17.14 10.12
CA GLN A 166 -4.32 -16.68 9.96
C GLN A 166 -4.11 -15.25 10.51
N LEU A 167 -5.07 -14.36 10.32
CA LEU A 167 -5.02 -13.00 10.88
C LEU A 167 -5.02 -13.05 12.40
N LEU A 168 -5.88 -13.87 13.00
CA LEU A 168 -5.92 -14.08 14.47
C LEU A 168 -4.59 -14.61 15.01
N VAL A 169 -3.99 -15.61 14.33
CA VAL A 169 -2.67 -16.16 14.75
C VAL A 169 -1.57 -15.10 14.65
N ARG A 170 -1.62 -14.19 13.67
CA ARG A 170 -0.60 -13.14 13.50
C ARG A 170 -0.81 -11.93 14.40
N SER A 171 -2.00 -11.75 14.96
CA SER A 171 -2.32 -10.61 15.81
C SER A 171 -1.63 -10.67 17.17
N ALA A 172 -1.35 -9.49 17.72
CA ALA A 172 -0.86 -9.37 19.09
C ALA A 172 -2.05 -9.43 20.05
N ASN A 173 -1.95 -10.26 21.11
CA ASN A 173 -2.95 -10.34 22.17
C ASN A 173 -2.70 -9.32 23.29
N TYR A 174 -1.49 -8.78 23.36
CA TYR A 174 -1.03 -7.85 24.38
C TYR A 174 -0.33 -6.66 23.72
N ARG A 175 -0.41 -5.50 24.37
CA ARG A 175 0.30 -4.29 23.94
C ARG A 175 0.93 -3.58 25.12
N CYS A 176 2.15 -3.09 24.94
CA CYS A 176 2.78 -2.21 25.93
C CYS A 176 2.14 -0.82 25.87
N VAL A 177 1.60 -0.35 26.99
CA VAL A 177 0.97 0.98 27.09
C VAL A 177 1.98 2.13 27.02
N ASN A 178 3.27 1.84 27.23
CA ASN A 178 4.34 2.83 27.19
C ASN A 178 4.92 3.05 25.80
N CYS A 179 5.23 1.98 25.03
CA CYS A 179 5.92 2.07 23.74
C CYS A 179 5.14 1.49 22.55
N GLY A 180 3.95 0.93 22.79
CA GLY A 180 3.11 0.35 21.73
C GLY A 180 3.55 -1.06 21.27
N PHE A 181 4.64 -1.62 21.80
CA PHE A 181 5.12 -2.95 21.42
C PHE A 181 4.03 -4.01 21.57
N GLY A 182 3.76 -4.75 20.49
CA GLY A 182 2.80 -5.86 20.47
C GLY A 182 3.45 -7.18 20.86
N ALA A 183 2.77 -7.99 21.67
CA ALA A 183 3.22 -9.32 22.08
C ALA A 183 2.07 -10.34 21.97
N ARG A 184 2.39 -11.61 21.72
CA ARG A 184 1.42 -12.71 21.69
C ARG A 184 1.20 -13.33 23.05
N SER A 185 2.20 -13.23 23.94
CA SER A 185 2.15 -13.70 25.31
C SER A 185 2.36 -12.56 26.29
N HIS A 186 1.82 -12.71 27.50
CA HIS A 186 2.01 -11.73 28.57
C HIS A 186 3.47 -11.71 29.03
N HIS A 187 4.01 -10.50 29.19
CA HIS A 187 5.32 -10.26 29.78
C HIS A 187 5.20 -9.21 30.89
N TRP A 188 5.69 -9.49 32.07
CA TRP A 188 5.72 -8.51 33.16
C TRP A 188 6.62 -7.32 32.86
N GLN A 189 7.73 -7.55 32.17
CA GLN A 189 8.62 -6.51 31.64
C GLN A 189 8.53 -6.45 30.13
N CYS A 190 8.27 -5.29 29.55
CA CYS A 190 8.25 -5.11 28.12
C CYS A 190 9.62 -5.44 27.49
N THR A 191 9.63 -6.31 26.50
CA THR A 191 10.88 -6.76 25.84
C THR A 191 11.54 -5.64 25.02
N SER A 192 10.76 -4.64 24.58
CA SER A 192 11.22 -3.48 23.82
C SER A 192 11.72 -2.36 24.74
N CYS A 193 10.85 -1.68 25.49
CA CYS A 193 11.21 -0.51 26.29
C CYS A 193 11.62 -0.82 27.73
N LYS A 194 11.64 -2.08 28.14
CA LYS A 194 12.03 -2.58 29.48
C LYS A 194 11.16 -2.08 30.65
N GLN A 195 10.04 -1.40 30.37
CA GLN A 195 9.13 -0.93 31.40
C GLN A 195 8.38 -2.10 32.06
N TRP A 196 8.33 -2.15 33.37
CA TRP A 196 7.60 -3.17 34.16
C TRP A 196 6.10 -2.86 34.22
N GLY A 197 5.27 -3.91 34.23
CA GLY A 197 3.81 -3.81 34.34
C GLY A 197 3.09 -3.08 33.21
N SER A 198 3.79 -2.81 32.09
CA SER A 198 3.31 -2.01 31.00
C SER A 198 2.66 -2.81 29.89
N VAL A 199 2.84 -4.12 29.83
CA VAL A 199 2.23 -4.99 28.82
C VAL A 199 0.84 -5.42 29.30
N LYS A 200 -0.20 -4.96 28.61
CA LYS A 200 -1.61 -5.19 28.95
C LYS A 200 -2.32 -5.98 27.87
N PRO A 201 -3.35 -6.79 28.23
CA PRO A 201 -4.21 -7.42 27.23
C PRO A 201 -4.85 -6.37 26.32
N LEU A 202 -4.97 -6.70 25.03
CA LEU A 202 -5.77 -5.92 24.08
C LEU A 202 -7.23 -6.31 24.27
N LEU A 203 -8.03 -5.43 24.86
CA LEU A 203 -9.44 -5.66 25.18
C LEU A 203 -10.39 -5.41 24.02
N ASN A 204 -9.90 -4.90 22.87
CA ASN A 204 -10.74 -4.55 21.73
C ASN A 204 -10.08 -4.90 20.40
N LEU A 205 -10.87 -5.42 19.50
CA LEU A 205 -10.74 -5.62 18.05
C LEU A 205 -10.19 -6.96 17.56
N ILE A 206 -9.42 -7.72 18.35
CA ILE A 206 -9.02 -9.07 17.93
C ILE A 206 -9.03 -9.96 19.19
N GLY A 207 -10.21 -10.39 19.55
CA GLY A 207 -10.48 -11.50 20.48
C GLY A 207 -9.75 -11.45 21.84
N SER A 208 -10.43 -11.05 22.84
CA SER A 208 -10.24 -11.59 24.21
C SER A 208 -11.13 -12.80 24.36
#